data_37226d0e6f889d847e1fc26055b4c1c3
#
_entry.id   37226d0e6f889d847e1fc26055b4c1c3
#
_cell.length_a   1.000
_cell.length_b   1.000
_cell.length_c   1.000
_cell.angle_alpha   90.00
_cell.angle_beta   90.00
_cell.angle_gamma   90.00
#
_symmetry.space_group_name_H-M   'P 1'
#
loop_
_entity.id
_entity.type
_entity.pdbx_description
1 polymer ?
#
loop_
_entity_poly.entity_id
_entity_poly.type
_entity_poly.pdbx_seq_one_letter_code
_entity_poly.pdbx_strand_id
1 'polypeptide(L)'
;MEIISFGAGGRMEECLRLLRREWRGTGDIGRLIVLPIPTTKDKKLVTGTDITLAEATESVTEDTLVAGYGIPEDVAEGVASRGGSIYDALLDGEFLWENAEMTAVGAIARIICTEGRQLSDMKVGVVGFGRIGKRLVRHLLYLGAQVRVYSGNRGALSSLAPYGVEVREYGEMSDIASLDILINTAPARLLRESDVKGVGGVRIIDLASGNFLSGIPRVEKMPSVPSELFPVSSGRAYAKRILARLN
;
A
#
# COMPACT_ATOMS: atom_id res chain seq x y z
N MET A 1 7.96 -27.65 -13.36
CA MET A 1 7.77 -26.54 -12.39
C MET A 1 8.83 -25.47 -12.64
N GLU A 2 8.41 -24.32 -13.06
CA GLU A 2 9.28 -23.21 -13.42
C GLU A 2 8.80 -21.91 -12.74
N ILE A 3 9.72 -21.15 -12.15
CA ILE A 3 9.43 -19.83 -11.60
C ILE A 3 10.25 -18.79 -12.33
N ILE A 4 9.57 -17.93 -13.06
CA ILE A 4 10.12 -16.75 -13.72
C ILE A 4 9.75 -15.54 -12.84
N SER A 5 10.70 -14.66 -12.55
CA SER A 5 10.44 -13.51 -11.71
C SER A 5 11.09 -12.26 -12.24
N PHE A 6 10.40 -11.14 -12.06
CA PHE A 6 10.86 -9.83 -12.45
C PHE A 6 10.88 -8.90 -11.24
N GLY A 7 11.77 -7.91 -11.28
CA GLY A 7 11.99 -6.98 -10.17
C GLY A 7 12.99 -7.52 -9.14
N ALA A 8 13.37 -6.67 -8.22
CA ALA A 8 14.39 -6.92 -7.21
C ALA A 8 13.94 -6.42 -5.82
N GLY A 9 14.78 -6.70 -4.81
CA GLY A 9 14.62 -6.22 -3.43
C GLY A 9 14.06 -7.26 -2.48
N GLY A 10 14.24 -7.00 -1.19
CA GLY A 10 14.03 -8.00 -0.13
C GLY A 10 12.62 -8.60 -0.06
N ARG A 11 11.58 -7.85 -0.47
CA ARG A 11 10.22 -8.40 -0.61
C ARG A 11 10.17 -9.52 -1.64
N MET A 12 10.73 -9.29 -2.84
CA MET A 12 10.74 -10.29 -3.92
C MET A 12 11.63 -11.46 -3.58
N GLU A 13 12.80 -11.23 -3.00
CA GLU A 13 13.72 -12.28 -2.55
C GLU A 13 13.05 -13.24 -1.57
N GLU A 14 12.38 -12.71 -0.53
CA GLU A 14 11.69 -13.54 0.45
C GLU A 14 10.46 -14.25 -0.15
N CYS A 15 9.71 -13.57 -1.01
CA CYS A 15 8.60 -14.18 -1.75
C CYS A 15 9.09 -15.39 -2.55
N LEU A 16 10.10 -15.22 -3.38
CA LEU A 16 10.67 -16.28 -4.22
C LEU A 16 11.30 -17.41 -3.39
N ARG A 17 11.95 -17.07 -2.29
CA ARG A 17 12.50 -18.08 -1.35
C ARG A 17 11.40 -19.03 -0.83
N LEU A 18 10.25 -18.47 -0.45
CA LEU A 18 9.13 -19.24 0.04
C LEU A 18 8.45 -20.05 -1.08
N LEU A 19 8.20 -19.44 -2.23
CA LEU A 19 7.60 -20.11 -3.38
C LEU A 19 8.45 -21.33 -3.80
N ARG A 20 9.75 -21.19 -3.92
CA ARG A 20 10.68 -22.28 -4.26
C ARG A 20 10.71 -23.38 -3.19
N ARG A 21 10.51 -23.03 -1.92
CA ARG A 21 10.48 -23.99 -0.82
C ARG A 21 9.17 -24.75 -0.73
N GLU A 22 8.03 -24.09 -0.93
CA GLU A 22 6.72 -24.61 -0.57
C GLU A 22 5.88 -25.07 -1.77
N TRP A 23 6.08 -24.50 -2.95
CA TRP A 23 5.40 -24.97 -4.15
C TRP A 23 6.00 -26.30 -4.66
N ARG A 24 5.19 -27.34 -4.75
CA ARG A 24 5.60 -28.69 -5.16
C ARG A 24 5.18 -29.07 -6.58
N GLY A 25 4.46 -28.20 -7.28
CA GLY A 25 3.98 -28.45 -8.64
C GLY A 25 2.96 -29.60 -8.71
N THR A 26 2.12 -29.73 -7.70
CA THR A 26 1.13 -30.83 -7.59
C THR A 26 -0.23 -30.50 -8.21
N GLY A 27 -0.38 -29.35 -8.84
CA GLY A 27 -1.62 -28.89 -9.49
C GLY A 27 -1.47 -28.74 -11.01
N ASP A 28 -2.47 -28.13 -11.61
CA ASP A 28 -2.51 -27.86 -13.07
C ASP A 28 -1.53 -26.76 -13.50
N ILE A 29 -0.94 -26.04 -12.54
CA ILE A 29 0.03 -24.96 -12.82
C ILE A 29 1.45 -25.53 -12.86
N GLY A 30 2.07 -25.52 -14.02
CA GLY A 30 3.45 -25.92 -14.26
C GLY A 30 4.45 -24.74 -14.25
N ARG A 31 3.95 -23.53 -14.54
CA ARG A 31 4.75 -22.30 -14.64
C ARG A 31 4.16 -21.17 -13.81
N LEU A 32 5.02 -20.44 -13.10
CA LEU A 32 4.66 -19.27 -12.32
C LEU A 32 5.50 -18.07 -12.77
N ILE A 33 4.83 -16.98 -13.18
CA ILE A 33 5.46 -15.69 -13.45
C ILE A 33 5.12 -14.76 -12.29
N VAL A 34 6.14 -14.27 -11.58
CA VAL A 34 5.99 -13.37 -10.42
C VAL A 34 6.45 -11.98 -10.77
N LEU A 35 5.50 -11.05 -10.79
CA LEU A 35 5.73 -9.63 -11.06
C LEU A 35 5.88 -8.85 -9.75
N PRO A 36 6.57 -7.70 -9.74
CA PRO A 36 6.77 -6.87 -8.55
C PRO A 36 5.49 -6.17 -8.08
N ILE A 37 5.58 -5.55 -6.90
CA ILE A 37 4.51 -4.73 -6.30
C ILE A 37 4.98 -3.28 -6.18
N PRO A 38 4.36 -2.32 -6.89
CA PRO A 38 3.35 -2.53 -7.94
C PRO A 38 3.95 -3.21 -9.17
N THR A 39 3.11 -3.87 -9.95
CA THR A 39 3.54 -4.54 -11.20
C THR A 39 4.12 -3.53 -12.18
N THR A 40 3.48 -2.39 -12.34
CA THR A 40 3.91 -1.32 -13.24
C THR A 40 3.60 0.05 -12.65
N LYS A 41 4.30 1.09 -13.11
CA LYS A 41 4.04 2.50 -12.76
C LYS A 41 3.52 3.32 -13.94
N ASP A 42 3.78 2.87 -15.15
CA ASP A 42 3.48 3.54 -16.43
C ASP A 42 2.57 2.74 -17.34
N LYS A 43 2.12 1.56 -16.89
CA LYS A 43 1.32 0.57 -17.64
C LYS A 43 2.06 -0.07 -18.81
N LYS A 44 3.36 0.10 -18.95
CA LYS A 44 4.18 -0.43 -20.05
C LYS A 44 5.30 -1.32 -19.56
N LEU A 45 6.11 -0.81 -18.63
CA LEU A 45 7.27 -1.53 -18.12
C LEU A 45 6.96 -2.23 -16.81
N VAL A 46 7.59 -3.36 -16.58
CA VAL A 46 7.63 -4.01 -15.28
C VAL A 46 8.43 -3.14 -14.31
N THR A 47 7.87 -2.84 -13.14
CA THR A 47 8.50 -1.94 -12.16
C THR A 47 9.93 -2.36 -11.84
N GLY A 48 10.86 -1.43 -12.04
CA GLY A 48 12.29 -1.61 -11.73
C GLY A 48 13.08 -2.40 -12.77
N THR A 49 12.55 -2.53 -13.98
CA THR A 49 13.22 -3.16 -15.13
C THR A 49 12.99 -2.36 -16.41
N ASP A 50 13.72 -2.70 -17.47
CA ASP A 50 13.49 -2.20 -18.84
C ASP A 50 12.63 -3.17 -19.67
N ILE A 51 12.06 -4.21 -19.04
CA ILE A 51 11.26 -5.24 -19.69
C ILE A 51 9.81 -4.76 -19.75
N THR A 52 9.20 -4.88 -20.91
CA THR A 52 7.78 -4.59 -21.09
C THR A 52 6.89 -5.66 -20.45
N LEU A 53 5.67 -5.31 -20.10
CA LEU A 53 4.70 -6.30 -19.62
C LEU A 53 4.39 -7.38 -20.67
N ALA A 54 4.42 -7.03 -21.94
CA ALA A 54 4.25 -7.97 -23.03
C ALA A 54 5.39 -9.02 -23.09
N GLU A 55 6.65 -8.58 -23.01
CA GLU A 55 7.81 -9.47 -22.94
C GLU A 55 7.78 -10.34 -21.69
N ALA A 56 7.45 -9.75 -20.52
CA ALA A 56 7.36 -10.49 -19.25
C ALA A 56 6.29 -11.60 -19.27
N THR A 57 5.27 -11.48 -20.12
CA THR A 57 4.18 -12.45 -20.26
C THR A 57 4.19 -13.20 -21.60
N GLU A 58 5.22 -13.07 -22.41
CA GLU A 58 5.32 -13.70 -23.72
C GLU A 58 5.24 -15.23 -23.63
N SER A 59 5.87 -15.84 -22.63
CA SER A 59 5.95 -17.28 -22.43
C SER A 59 4.74 -17.91 -21.74
N VAL A 60 3.62 -17.20 -21.59
CA VAL A 60 2.39 -17.70 -20.99
C VAL A 60 1.78 -18.82 -21.83
N THR A 61 1.43 -19.91 -21.16
CA THR A 61 0.73 -21.10 -21.66
C THR A 61 -0.44 -21.43 -20.74
N GLU A 62 -1.25 -22.43 -21.06
CA GLU A 62 -2.43 -22.84 -20.27
C GLU A 62 -2.10 -23.29 -18.84
N ASP A 63 -0.89 -23.76 -18.59
CA ASP A 63 -0.38 -24.16 -17.27
C ASP A 63 0.33 -23.02 -16.54
N THR A 64 0.17 -21.77 -16.96
CA THR A 64 0.87 -20.61 -16.38
C THR A 64 -0.04 -19.80 -15.45
N LEU A 65 0.45 -19.51 -14.23
CA LEU A 65 -0.11 -18.47 -13.35
C LEU A 65 0.78 -17.23 -13.38
N VAL A 66 0.20 -16.07 -13.72
CA VAL A 66 0.86 -14.76 -13.61
C VAL A 66 0.39 -14.08 -12.33
N ALA A 67 1.31 -13.84 -11.40
CA ALA A 67 1.04 -13.15 -10.13
C ALA A 67 1.59 -11.72 -10.17
N GLY A 68 0.79 -10.73 -9.79
CA GLY A 68 1.15 -9.32 -9.79
C GLY A 68 0.34 -8.46 -8.82
N TYR A 69 0.46 -7.14 -8.95
CA TYR A 69 -0.31 -6.15 -8.20
C TYR A 69 -0.67 -4.97 -9.11
N GLY A 70 -1.94 -4.84 -9.44
CA GLY A 70 -2.42 -3.86 -10.41
C GLY A 70 -1.97 -4.22 -11.83
N ILE A 71 -2.28 -5.44 -12.25
CA ILE A 71 -2.02 -5.92 -13.61
C ILE A 71 -2.97 -5.17 -14.57
N PRO A 72 -2.47 -4.49 -15.61
CA PRO A 72 -3.32 -3.82 -16.59
C PRO A 72 -4.29 -4.81 -17.29
N GLU A 73 -5.47 -4.32 -17.63
CA GLU A 73 -6.56 -5.14 -18.21
C GLU A 73 -6.15 -5.79 -19.53
N ASP A 74 -5.47 -5.06 -20.40
CA ASP A 74 -4.95 -5.55 -21.67
C ASP A 74 -3.93 -6.70 -21.50
N VAL A 75 -3.10 -6.62 -20.45
CA VAL A 75 -2.17 -7.71 -20.09
C VAL A 75 -2.95 -8.91 -19.57
N ALA A 76 -3.96 -8.67 -18.73
CA ALA A 76 -4.80 -9.72 -18.19
C ALA A 76 -5.56 -10.48 -19.29
N GLU A 77 -6.13 -9.76 -20.26
CA GLU A 77 -6.78 -10.32 -21.43
C GLU A 77 -5.80 -11.13 -22.31
N GLY A 78 -4.58 -10.60 -22.49
CA GLY A 78 -3.52 -11.28 -23.22
C GLY A 78 -3.07 -12.59 -22.55
N VAL A 79 -3.02 -12.65 -21.24
CA VAL A 79 -2.74 -13.88 -20.49
C VAL A 79 -3.88 -14.88 -20.65
N ALA A 80 -5.12 -14.43 -20.46
CA ALA A 80 -6.31 -15.28 -20.58
C ALA A 80 -6.50 -15.85 -21.99
N SER A 81 -6.22 -15.07 -23.04
CA SER A 81 -6.33 -15.52 -24.44
C SER A 81 -5.35 -16.66 -24.79
N ARG A 82 -4.26 -16.81 -24.02
CA ARG A 82 -3.30 -17.91 -24.12
C ARG A 82 -3.57 -19.06 -23.16
N GLY A 83 -4.73 -19.02 -22.48
CA GLY A 83 -5.16 -20.04 -21.52
C GLY A 83 -4.54 -19.90 -20.13
N GLY A 84 -3.66 -18.93 -19.88
CA GLY A 84 -3.05 -18.67 -18.60
C GLY A 84 -4.02 -18.08 -17.58
N SER A 85 -3.66 -18.14 -16.32
CA SER A 85 -4.44 -17.59 -15.20
C SER A 85 -3.71 -16.43 -14.52
N ILE A 86 -4.47 -15.59 -13.79
CA ILE A 86 -3.96 -14.39 -13.12
C ILE A 86 -4.30 -14.41 -11.65
N TYR A 87 -3.31 -14.04 -10.83
CA TYR A 87 -3.51 -13.56 -9.47
C TYR A 87 -3.11 -12.10 -9.37
N ASP A 88 -4.08 -11.20 -9.21
CA ASP A 88 -3.83 -9.78 -8.93
C ASP A 88 -4.04 -9.48 -7.44
N ALA A 89 -2.95 -9.23 -6.73
CA ALA A 89 -2.97 -8.91 -5.30
C ALA A 89 -3.69 -7.59 -4.97
N LEU A 90 -3.89 -6.70 -5.97
CA LEU A 90 -4.71 -5.49 -5.80
C LEU A 90 -6.20 -5.82 -5.61
N LEU A 91 -6.65 -6.98 -6.09
CA LEU A 91 -8.02 -7.47 -5.94
C LEU A 91 -8.18 -8.40 -4.73
N ASP A 92 -7.10 -8.74 -4.05
CA ASP A 92 -7.11 -9.62 -2.87
C ASP A 92 -7.29 -8.80 -1.57
N GLY A 93 -8.51 -8.87 -1.01
CA GLY A 93 -8.86 -8.13 0.20
C GLY A 93 -7.98 -8.47 1.41
N GLU A 94 -7.60 -9.72 1.61
CA GLU A 94 -6.74 -10.14 2.73
C GLU A 94 -5.33 -9.60 2.55
N PHE A 95 -4.76 -9.72 1.35
CA PHE A 95 -3.47 -9.13 1.05
C PHE A 95 -3.46 -7.61 1.30
N LEU A 96 -4.50 -6.91 0.83
CA LEU A 96 -4.63 -5.46 1.01
C LEU A 96 -4.72 -5.06 2.49
N TRP A 97 -5.37 -5.86 3.34
CA TRP A 97 -5.41 -5.60 4.77
C TRP A 97 -4.06 -5.85 5.46
N GLU A 98 -3.36 -6.92 5.12
CA GLU A 98 -2.00 -7.21 5.62
C GLU A 98 -1.02 -6.09 5.19
N ASN A 99 -1.10 -5.66 3.93
CA ASN A 99 -0.27 -4.57 3.41
C ASN A 99 -0.58 -3.22 4.08
N ALA A 100 -1.85 -2.94 4.38
CA ALA A 100 -2.27 -1.73 5.09
C ALA A 100 -1.78 -1.71 6.54
N GLU A 101 -1.76 -2.87 7.21
CA GLU A 101 -1.21 -3.00 8.56
C GLU A 101 0.28 -2.67 8.59
N MET A 102 1.08 -3.27 7.70
CA MET A 102 2.51 -2.97 7.58
C MET A 102 2.77 -1.52 7.23
N THR A 103 1.95 -0.92 6.37
CA THR A 103 2.05 0.51 6.02
C THR A 103 1.83 1.40 7.24
N ALA A 104 0.78 1.13 8.01
CA ALA A 104 0.44 1.91 9.21
C ALA A 104 1.53 1.80 10.29
N VAL A 105 1.94 0.58 10.61
CA VAL A 105 2.99 0.34 11.62
C VAL A 105 4.32 0.96 11.19
N GLY A 106 4.70 0.83 9.93
CA GLY A 106 5.94 1.41 9.43
C GLY A 106 5.94 2.93 9.40
N ALA A 107 4.80 3.56 9.06
CA ALA A 107 4.66 5.01 9.14
C ALA A 107 4.81 5.50 10.59
N ILE A 108 4.16 4.83 11.55
CA ILE A 108 4.27 5.15 12.98
C ILE A 108 5.71 4.97 13.47
N ALA A 109 6.38 3.88 13.09
CA ALA A 109 7.78 3.66 13.47
C ALA A 109 8.69 4.79 12.97
N ARG A 110 8.54 5.24 11.72
CA ARG A 110 9.28 6.40 11.20
C ARG A 110 8.99 7.68 11.97
N ILE A 111 7.71 7.95 12.28
CA ILE A 111 7.32 9.12 13.06
C ILE A 111 8.01 9.09 14.42
N ILE A 112 7.92 7.99 15.17
CA ILE A 112 8.55 7.86 16.50
C ILE A 112 10.07 8.09 16.41
N CYS A 113 10.74 7.52 15.41
CA CYS A 113 12.18 7.67 15.24
C CYS A 113 12.63 9.09 14.88
N THR A 114 11.75 9.92 14.30
CA THR A 114 12.12 11.24 13.78
C THR A 114 11.63 12.40 14.64
N GLU A 115 10.56 12.22 15.42
CA GLU A 115 9.97 13.32 16.19
C GLU A 115 10.64 13.56 17.54
N GLY A 116 11.29 12.56 18.14
CA GLY A 116 11.91 12.67 19.45
C GLY A 116 10.92 12.92 20.60
N ARG A 117 9.62 12.76 20.36
CA ARG A 117 8.51 12.92 21.32
C ARG A 117 7.66 11.66 21.36
N GLN A 118 6.97 11.44 22.48
CA GLN A 118 5.96 10.37 22.56
C GLN A 118 4.72 10.76 21.74
N LEU A 119 4.07 9.75 21.17
CA LEU A 119 2.83 9.97 20.42
C LEU A 119 1.68 10.49 21.29
N SER A 120 1.68 10.17 22.59
CA SER A 120 0.74 10.71 23.59
C SER A 120 0.79 12.23 23.72
N ASP A 121 1.91 12.85 23.35
CA ASP A 121 2.11 14.30 23.40
C ASP A 121 1.76 14.99 22.07
N MET A 122 1.20 14.22 21.12
CA MET A 122 0.98 14.69 19.75
C MET A 122 -0.48 14.71 19.35
N LYS A 123 -0.81 15.72 18.54
CA LYS A 123 -2.06 15.82 17.79
C LYS A 123 -1.83 15.37 16.35
N VAL A 124 -2.42 14.24 15.97
CA VAL A 124 -2.22 13.61 14.66
C VAL A 124 -3.50 13.64 13.85
N GLY A 125 -3.45 14.32 12.71
CA GLY A 125 -4.52 14.30 11.71
C GLY A 125 -4.34 13.14 10.72
N VAL A 126 -5.41 12.42 10.40
CA VAL A 126 -5.43 11.37 9.38
C VAL A 126 -6.43 11.73 8.29
N VAL A 127 -5.95 11.97 7.07
CA VAL A 127 -6.79 12.21 5.90
C VAL A 127 -7.09 10.90 5.20
N GLY A 128 -8.37 10.53 5.17
CA GLY A 128 -8.84 9.25 4.66
C GLY A 128 -9.05 8.21 5.76
N PHE A 129 -10.18 7.49 5.67
CA PHE A 129 -10.53 6.41 6.61
C PHE A 129 -10.74 5.09 5.87
N GLY A 130 -9.85 4.81 4.91
CA GLY A 130 -9.75 3.53 4.20
C GLY A 130 -8.98 2.49 5.01
N ARG A 131 -8.44 1.46 4.35
CA ARG A 131 -7.70 0.36 5.00
C ARG A 131 -6.52 0.87 5.83
N ILE A 132 -5.66 1.71 5.25
CA ILE A 132 -4.49 2.29 5.94
C ILE A 132 -4.95 3.25 7.06
N GLY A 133 -5.87 4.16 6.76
CA GLY A 133 -6.37 5.14 7.75
C GLY A 133 -6.98 4.47 8.98
N LYS A 134 -7.77 3.40 8.80
CA LYS A 134 -8.33 2.62 9.92
C LYS A 134 -7.26 2.00 10.81
N ARG A 135 -6.18 1.46 10.22
CA ARG A 135 -5.05 0.88 10.96
C ARG A 135 -4.26 1.96 11.71
N LEU A 136 -3.95 3.07 11.03
CA LEU A 136 -3.28 4.21 11.66
C LEU A 136 -4.05 4.73 12.86
N VAL A 137 -5.34 5.05 12.70
CA VAL A 137 -6.18 5.57 13.79
C VAL A 137 -6.17 4.62 14.98
N ARG A 138 -6.36 3.33 14.74
CA ARG A 138 -6.33 2.32 15.80
C ARG A 138 -5.01 2.32 16.56
N HIS A 139 -3.87 2.26 15.85
CA HIS A 139 -2.56 2.23 16.48
C HIS A 139 -2.21 3.54 17.19
N LEU A 140 -2.53 4.70 16.59
CA LEU A 140 -2.32 6.00 17.19
C LEU A 140 -3.08 6.15 18.52
N LEU A 141 -4.33 5.69 18.57
CA LEU A 141 -5.14 5.69 19.79
C LEU A 141 -4.53 4.79 20.88
N TYR A 142 -4.08 3.58 20.54
CA TYR A 142 -3.40 2.68 21.47
C TYR A 142 -2.10 3.27 22.03
N LEU A 143 -1.42 4.09 21.25
CA LEU A 143 -0.20 4.80 21.65
C LEU A 143 -0.48 6.15 22.33
N GLY A 144 -1.75 6.45 22.60
CA GLY A 144 -2.17 7.62 23.39
C GLY A 144 -2.24 8.94 22.61
N ALA A 145 -2.04 8.94 21.28
CA ALA A 145 -2.11 10.16 20.48
C ALA A 145 -3.51 10.78 20.49
N GLN A 146 -3.58 12.11 20.42
CA GLN A 146 -4.83 12.82 20.13
C GLN A 146 -5.08 12.75 18.63
N VAL A 147 -6.13 12.03 18.22
CA VAL A 147 -6.38 11.73 16.81
C VAL A 147 -7.54 12.54 16.27
N ARG A 148 -7.32 13.15 15.10
CA ARG A 148 -8.37 13.78 14.28
C ARG A 148 -8.44 13.11 12.92
N VAL A 149 -9.63 12.76 12.46
CA VAL A 149 -9.86 12.09 11.17
C VAL A 149 -10.63 13.00 10.23
N TYR A 150 -10.11 13.16 9.02
CA TYR A 150 -10.79 13.85 7.93
C TYR A 150 -11.29 12.80 6.92
N SER A 151 -12.61 12.71 6.73
CA SER A 151 -13.21 11.71 5.85
C SER A 151 -14.53 12.18 5.26
N GLY A 152 -14.85 11.75 4.03
CA GLY A 152 -16.16 11.96 3.41
C GLY A 152 -17.21 10.90 3.78
N ASN A 153 -16.84 9.87 4.53
CA ASN A 153 -17.74 8.79 4.91
C ASN A 153 -18.35 9.03 6.30
N ARG A 154 -19.56 9.61 6.34
CA ARG A 154 -20.27 9.94 7.59
C ARG A 154 -20.54 8.71 8.48
N GLY A 155 -20.83 7.55 7.89
CA GLY A 155 -21.05 6.33 8.67
C GLY A 155 -19.80 5.82 9.36
N ALA A 156 -18.62 5.97 8.70
CA ALA A 156 -17.33 5.68 9.33
C ALA A 156 -17.03 6.67 10.46
N LEU A 157 -17.44 7.92 10.32
CA LEU A 157 -17.20 8.98 11.29
C LEU A 157 -17.99 8.73 12.60
N SER A 158 -19.25 8.31 12.51
CA SER A 158 -20.06 7.98 13.70
C SER A 158 -19.49 6.81 14.51
N SER A 159 -18.78 5.88 13.86
CA SER A 159 -18.15 4.75 14.55
C SER A 159 -16.93 5.14 15.40
N LEU A 160 -16.34 6.32 15.18
CA LEU A 160 -15.16 6.81 15.89
C LEU A 160 -15.49 7.66 17.13
N ALA A 161 -16.68 8.23 17.20
CA ALA A 161 -17.10 9.10 18.30
C ALA A 161 -16.92 8.46 19.71
N PRO A 162 -17.26 7.15 19.91
CA PRO A 162 -17.05 6.51 21.22
C PRO A 162 -15.61 6.41 21.69
N TYR A 163 -14.66 6.57 20.78
CA TYR A 163 -13.21 6.48 21.08
C TYR A 163 -12.55 7.85 21.31
N GLY A 164 -13.33 8.92 21.40
CA GLY A 164 -12.81 10.28 21.59
C GLY A 164 -12.07 10.86 20.39
N VAL A 165 -12.28 10.29 19.20
CA VAL A 165 -11.66 10.78 17.97
C VAL A 165 -12.42 11.99 17.47
N GLU A 166 -11.71 13.09 17.25
CA GLU A 166 -12.28 14.24 16.54
C GLU A 166 -12.46 13.91 15.06
N VAL A 167 -13.63 14.22 14.53
CA VAL A 167 -13.98 13.90 13.16
C VAL A 167 -14.37 15.16 12.41
N ARG A 168 -13.86 15.31 11.19
CA ARG A 168 -14.15 16.40 10.26
C ARG A 168 -14.49 15.87 8.87
N GLU A 169 -15.32 16.58 8.15
CA GLU A 169 -15.55 16.31 6.74
C GLU A 169 -14.41 16.87 5.86
N TYR A 170 -14.26 16.33 4.67
CA TYR A 170 -13.36 16.91 3.67
C TYR A 170 -13.78 18.35 3.34
N GLY A 171 -12.84 19.28 3.35
CA GLY A 171 -13.08 20.71 3.17
C GLY A 171 -13.11 21.51 4.47
N GLU A 172 -13.24 20.87 5.62
CA GLU A 172 -13.14 21.50 6.95
C GLU A 172 -11.71 21.40 7.51
N MET A 173 -10.73 21.83 6.71
CA MET A 173 -9.30 21.68 7.07
C MET A 173 -8.68 22.97 7.63
N SER A 174 -9.49 23.93 8.04
CA SER A 174 -9.01 25.22 8.60
C SER A 174 -8.27 25.06 9.94
N ASP A 175 -8.44 23.93 10.61
CA ASP A 175 -7.86 23.63 11.91
C ASP A 175 -6.55 22.82 11.87
N ILE A 176 -6.02 22.55 10.66
CA ILE A 176 -4.74 21.82 10.47
C ILE A 176 -3.59 22.45 11.27
N ALA A 177 -3.57 23.76 11.42
CA ALA A 177 -2.54 24.48 12.16
C ALA A 177 -2.42 24.04 13.65
N SER A 178 -3.45 23.39 14.19
CA SER A 178 -3.46 22.86 15.55
C SER A 178 -2.84 21.47 15.68
N LEU A 179 -2.46 20.84 14.57
CA LEU A 179 -1.86 19.51 14.53
C LEU A 179 -0.34 19.58 14.59
N ASP A 180 0.29 18.54 15.12
CA ASP A 180 1.73 18.30 15.00
C ASP A 180 2.04 17.59 13.66
N ILE A 181 1.22 16.61 13.29
CA ILE A 181 1.40 15.78 12.09
C ILE A 181 0.07 15.63 11.36
N LEU A 182 0.11 15.70 10.03
CA LEU A 182 -1.00 15.34 9.14
C LEU A 182 -0.57 14.21 8.22
N ILE A 183 -1.27 13.06 8.27
CA ILE A 183 -0.97 11.88 7.48
C ILE A 183 -2.04 11.69 6.40
N ASN A 184 -1.66 11.82 5.13
CA ASN A 184 -2.55 11.51 4.02
C ASN A 184 -2.51 10.02 3.68
N THR A 185 -3.68 9.39 3.63
CA THR A 185 -3.87 8.00 3.19
C THR A 185 -4.83 7.87 2.01
N ALA A 186 -5.41 8.99 1.57
CA ALA A 186 -6.42 9.01 0.51
C ALA A 186 -5.76 9.18 -0.87
N PRO A 187 -6.07 8.29 -1.84
CA PRO A 187 -5.58 8.43 -3.22
C PRO A 187 -6.44 9.45 -3.99
N ALA A 188 -6.51 10.67 -3.46
CA ALA A 188 -7.24 11.78 -4.06
C ALA A 188 -6.66 13.12 -3.56
N ARG A 189 -6.84 14.18 -4.37
CA ARG A 189 -6.41 15.54 -4.00
C ARG A 189 -7.41 16.18 -3.04
N LEU A 190 -7.35 15.78 -1.77
CA LEU A 190 -8.24 16.29 -0.72
C LEU A 190 -7.64 17.47 0.06
N LEU A 191 -6.33 17.61 0.05
CA LEU A 191 -5.59 18.72 0.66
C LEU A 191 -5.21 19.73 -0.44
N ARG A 192 -5.48 21.00 -0.20
CA ARG A 192 -5.16 22.12 -1.11
C ARG A 192 -3.99 22.92 -0.55
N GLU A 193 -3.28 23.63 -1.40
CA GLU A 193 -2.23 24.57 -0.97
C GLU A 193 -2.75 25.62 0.00
N SER A 194 -3.99 26.10 -0.23
CA SER A 194 -4.67 27.06 0.65
C SER A 194 -4.85 26.55 2.09
N ASP A 195 -5.04 25.25 2.25
CA ASP A 195 -5.29 24.63 3.56
C ASP A 195 -4.01 24.60 4.43
N VAL A 196 -2.84 24.64 3.79
CA VAL A 196 -1.52 24.62 4.44
C VAL A 196 -0.77 25.95 4.36
N LYS A 197 -1.32 26.94 3.64
CA LYS A 197 -0.72 28.27 3.50
C LYS A 197 -0.71 29.00 4.86
N GLY A 198 0.48 29.36 5.31
CA GLY A 198 0.66 30.00 6.62
C GLY A 198 0.70 29.04 7.82
N VAL A 199 0.54 27.74 7.59
CA VAL A 199 0.65 26.71 8.64
C VAL A 199 2.11 26.31 8.77
N GLY A 200 2.81 26.87 9.77
CA GLY A 200 4.27 26.78 9.89
C GLY A 200 4.81 25.58 10.66
N GLY A 201 4.02 24.86 11.43
CA GLY A 201 4.50 23.85 12.38
C GLY A 201 4.09 22.41 12.08
N VAL A 202 3.21 22.16 11.11
CA VAL A 202 2.67 20.82 10.84
C VAL A 202 3.55 20.06 9.87
N ARG A 203 3.95 18.85 10.26
CA ARG A 203 4.60 17.89 9.37
C ARG A 203 3.54 17.16 8.54
N ILE A 204 3.69 17.17 7.22
CA ILE A 204 2.73 16.52 6.31
C ILE A 204 3.38 15.27 5.70
N ILE A 205 2.76 14.11 5.94
CA ILE A 205 3.23 12.81 5.46
C ILE A 205 2.24 12.25 4.45
N ASP A 206 2.72 11.83 3.28
CA ASP A 206 1.89 11.22 2.24
C ASP A 206 2.20 9.73 2.09
N LEU A 207 1.24 8.89 2.49
CA LEU A 207 1.28 7.42 2.34
C LEU A 207 0.51 6.93 1.12
N ALA A 208 -0.25 7.81 0.48
CA ALA A 208 -1.06 7.43 -0.67
C ALA A 208 -0.18 7.13 -1.89
N SER A 209 -0.57 6.10 -2.64
CA SER A 209 0.04 5.82 -3.94
C SER A 209 -0.36 6.92 -4.94
N GLY A 210 0.61 7.42 -5.70
CA GLY A 210 0.40 8.49 -6.68
C GLY A 210 0.93 9.86 -6.23
N ASN A 211 0.59 10.91 -6.99
CA ASN A 211 1.10 12.27 -6.80
C ASN A 211 -0.01 13.27 -6.43
N PHE A 212 -0.92 12.86 -5.57
CA PHE A 212 -2.10 13.67 -5.23
C PHE A 212 -1.78 14.96 -4.45
N LEU A 213 -0.67 14.99 -3.74
CA LEU A 213 -0.20 16.17 -3.00
C LEU A 213 0.94 16.90 -3.71
N SER A 214 1.14 16.68 -5.01
CA SER A 214 2.14 17.43 -5.79
C SER A 214 1.81 18.92 -5.80
N GLY A 215 2.83 19.76 -5.60
CA GLY A 215 2.69 21.21 -5.48
C GLY A 215 2.35 21.72 -4.08
N ILE A 216 2.04 20.83 -3.11
CA ILE A 216 1.91 21.21 -1.71
C ILE A 216 3.31 21.24 -1.09
N PRO A 217 3.73 22.36 -0.49
CA PRO A 217 5.05 22.49 0.10
C PRO A 217 5.21 21.57 1.34
N ARG A 218 6.42 21.13 1.59
CA ARG A 218 6.80 20.35 2.80
C ARG A 218 6.10 19.00 2.96
N VAL A 219 5.60 18.40 1.90
CA VAL A 219 5.07 17.03 1.95
C VAL A 219 6.21 16.02 1.90
N GLU A 220 6.31 15.20 2.94
CA GLU A 220 7.18 14.05 2.98
C GLU A 220 6.45 12.83 2.41
N LYS A 221 6.94 12.31 1.29
CA LYS A 221 6.43 11.06 0.75
C LYS A 221 7.07 9.87 1.45
N MET A 222 6.23 8.92 1.86
CA MET A 222 6.66 7.62 2.36
C MET A 222 6.12 6.50 1.44
N PRO A 223 6.65 6.36 0.24
CA PRO A 223 6.22 5.29 -0.65
C PRO A 223 6.75 3.93 -0.17
N SER A 224 6.11 2.86 -0.60
CA SER A 224 6.65 1.50 -0.46
C SER A 224 7.00 1.04 0.96
N VAL A 225 6.40 1.63 1.99
CA VAL A 225 6.68 1.34 3.41
C VAL A 225 6.78 -0.15 3.73
N PRO A 226 5.86 -1.04 3.25
CA PRO A 226 5.95 -2.47 3.54
C PRO A 226 7.20 -3.14 2.97
N SER A 227 7.67 -2.75 1.78
CA SER A 227 8.87 -3.35 1.19
C SER A 227 10.16 -2.82 1.78
N GLU A 228 10.16 -1.55 2.23
CA GLU A 228 11.35 -0.91 2.81
C GLU A 228 11.58 -1.35 4.27
N LEU A 229 10.53 -1.33 5.09
CA LEU A 229 10.66 -1.59 6.52
C LEU A 229 10.36 -3.05 6.91
N PHE A 230 9.55 -3.74 6.12
CA PHE A 230 9.12 -5.12 6.40
C PHE A 230 9.30 -6.03 5.20
N PRO A 231 10.51 -6.10 4.58
CA PRO A 231 10.73 -6.89 3.37
C PRO A 231 10.38 -8.37 3.57
N VAL A 232 10.72 -8.94 4.72
CA VAL A 232 10.42 -10.33 5.08
C VAL A 232 8.92 -10.55 5.22
N SER A 233 8.23 -9.75 6.03
CA SER A 233 6.78 -9.91 6.27
C SER A 233 5.97 -9.68 5.00
N SER A 234 6.32 -8.63 4.23
CA SER A 234 5.62 -8.31 2.98
C SER A 234 5.86 -9.34 1.87
N GLY A 235 7.05 -9.93 1.81
CA GLY A 235 7.35 -11.03 0.90
C GLY A 235 6.59 -12.32 1.26
N ARG A 236 6.50 -12.64 2.56
CA ARG A 236 5.70 -13.76 3.07
C ARG A 236 4.22 -13.60 2.77
N ALA A 237 3.67 -12.40 3.01
CA ALA A 237 2.27 -12.11 2.71
C ALA A 237 1.97 -12.36 1.22
N TYR A 238 2.83 -11.88 0.33
CA TYR A 238 2.66 -12.08 -1.10
C TYR A 238 2.78 -13.57 -1.50
N ALA A 239 3.83 -14.26 -1.05
CA ALA A 239 4.03 -15.68 -1.35
C ALA A 239 2.87 -16.55 -0.86
N LYS A 240 2.37 -16.33 0.38
CA LYS A 240 1.24 -17.05 0.96
C LYS A 240 -0.01 -16.96 0.06
N ARG A 241 -0.29 -15.81 -0.47
CA ARG A 241 -1.46 -15.59 -1.34
C ARG A 241 -1.29 -16.25 -2.70
N ILE A 242 -0.08 -16.23 -3.26
CA ILE A 242 0.24 -16.95 -4.50
C ILE A 242 0.09 -18.47 -4.27
N LEU A 243 0.69 -19.01 -3.19
CA LEU A 243 0.59 -20.43 -2.85
C LEU A 243 -0.85 -20.92 -2.69
N ALA A 244 -1.73 -20.07 -2.14
CA ALA A 244 -3.15 -20.39 -2.02
C ALA A 244 -3.89 -20.49 -3.37
N ARG A 245 -3.27 -20.05 -4.48
CA ARG A 245 -3.78 -20.20 -5.84
C ARG A 245 -3.16 -21.38 -6.61
N LEU A 246 -2.09 -21.94 -6.06
CA LEU A 246 -1.35 -23.05 -6.66
C LEU A 246 -1.77 -24.41 -6.10
N ASN A 247 -2.52 -24.41 -5.01
CA ASN A 247 -3.10 -25.57 -4.33
C ASN A 247 -4.62 -25.59 -4.48
#